data_b466965e337f36399cb8b9c05d8eb971
#
_entry.id   b466965e337f36399cb8b9c05d8eb971
#
_cell.length_a   1.000
_cell.length_b   1.000
_cell.length_c   1.000
_cell.angle_alpha   90.00
_cell.angle_beta   90.00
_cell.angle_gamma   90.00
#
_symmetry.space_group_name_H-M   'P 1'
#
loop_
_entity.id
_entity.type
_entity.pdbx_description
1 polymer ?
#
loop_
_entity_poly.entity_id
_entity_poly.type
_entity_poly.pdbx_seq_one_letter_code
_entity_poly.pdbx_strand_id
1 'polypeptide(L)'
;RYKTLKAQRVTWEDHWQELADYFLPRKANITEKHTPGDKRHDQVFDGTATHALELLSASLNGMLTNTISPWFVLKFRNAMAADNDAANEWLESCAKIMQQVFARSNFQQEVFELYHELLCFGTSAMFISDDVQDDLRFKTLHISEIFITENDKGMVDSLTRRFHLKNKNISAMYPDAELPRAIIKDIENNPYEDAIIIHSVYPNDTPMGYDNNKNMDWVSCHVHEKTGTLLRESGFKEFPYVVPRYLKSSSNEIYGRSPAMNALPDTKMLNTMSKTTIRAAQKQIDPPLMVPDDGFILPIRTVPGGLNFYRSGTRERIEPLNIGSNNPLGLAMEDQRRKAIRENFFVDQLMT
;
A
#
# COMPACT_ATOMS: atom_id res chain seq x y z
N ARG A 1 16.54 -18.11 -6.03
CA ARG A 1 16.04 -17.43 -4.83
C ARG A 1 14.77 -16.64 -5.15
N TYR A 2 14.78 -15.62 -6.03
CA TYR A 2 13.59 -14.81 -6.38
C TYR A 2 12.38 -15.67 -6.83
N LYS A 3 12.57 -16.63 -7.75
CA LYS A 3 11.49 -17.50 -8.23
C LYS A 3 10.81 -18.30 -7.11
N THR A 4 11.59 -18.78 -6.15
CA THR A 4 11.08 -19.51 -4.97
C THR A 4 10.26 -18.59 -4.06
N LEU A 5 10.78 -17.40 -3.76
CA LEU A 5 10.09 -16.40 -2.95
C LEU A 5 8.77 -15.94 -3.60
N LYS A 6 8.77 -15.76 -4.91
CA LYS A 6 7.57 -15.44 -5.67
C LYS A 6 6.50 -16.54 -5.54
N ALA A 7 6.88 -17.80 -5.66
CA ALA A 7 5.94 -18.92 -5.53
C ALA A 7 5.33 -18.99 -4.11
N GLN A 8 6.11 -18.72 -3.06
CA GLN A 8 5.64 -18.74 -1.67
C GLN A 8 4.69 -17.58 -1.34
N ARG A 9 4.73 -16.49 -2.11
CA ARG A 9 3.94 -15.27 -1.85
C ARG A 9 2.58 -15.24 -2.56
N VAL A 10 2.30 -16.13 -3.49
CA VAL A 10 1.07 -16.11 -4.34
C VAL A 10 -0.21 -15.98 -3.52
N THR A 11 -0.35 -16.74 -2.43
CA THR A 11 -1.54 -16.70 -1.57
C THR A 11 -1.72 -15.36 -0.85
N TRP A 12 -0.63 -14.63 -0.60
CA TRP A 12 -0.68 -13.30 -0.01
C TRP A 12 -1.05 -12.23 -1.03
N GLU A 13 -0.63 -12.37 -2.28
CA GLU A 13 -0.86 -11.37 -3.34
C GLU A 13 -2.34 -11.14 -3.60
N ASP A 14 -3.16 -12.19 -3.67
CA ASP A 14 -4.61 -12.10 -3.86
C ASP A 14 -5.28 -11.40 -2.66
N HIS A 15 -4.85 -11.76 -1.45
CA HIS A 15 -5.38 -11.13 -0.24
C HIS A 15 -5.00 -9.64 -0.14
N TRP A 16 -3.75 -9.28 -0.47
CA TRP A 16 -3.33 -7.88 -0.52
C TRP A 16 -4.02 -7.07 -1.62
N GLN A 17 -4.30 -7.68 -2.78
CA GLN A 17 -5.08 -7.01 -3.81
C GLN A 17 -6.47 -6.65 -3.28
N GLU A 18 -7.15 -7.60 -2.66
CA GLU A 18 -8.47 -7.35 -2.08
C GLU A 18 -8.43 -6.26 -0.99
N LEU A 19 -7.43 -6.27 -0.12
CA LEU A 19 -7.23 -5.20 0.87
C LEU A 19 -7.03 -3.83 0.21
N ALA A 20 -6.21 -3.78 -0.84
CA ALA A 20 -5.96 -2.53 -1.56
C ALA A 20 -7.24 -1.98 -2.19
N ASP A 21 -8.07 -2.84 -2.79
CA ASP A 21 -9.31 -2.44 -3.46
C ASP A 21 -10.31 -1.75 -2.50
N TYR A 22 -10.35 -2.19 -1.24
CA TYR A 22 -11.29 -1.66 -0.25
C TYR A 22 -10.71 -0.58 0.67
N PHE A 23 -9.43 -0.67 1.04
CA PHE A 23 -8.82 0.23 2.03
C PHE A 23 -7.87 1.25 1.42
N LEU A 24 -7.15 0.89 0.35
CA LEU A 24 -6.11 1.73 -0.26
C LEU A 24 -6.13 1.65 -1.79
N PRO A 25 -7.23 2.02 -2.46
CA PRO A 25 -7.41 1.83 -3.91
C PRO A 25 -6.30 2.47 -4.76
N ARG A 26 -5.69 3.56 -4.29
CA ARG A 26 -4.55 4.21 -4.96
C ARG A 26 -3.34 3.28 -5.17
N LYS A 27 -3.20 2.23 -4.34
CA LYS A 27 -2.10 1.26 -4.38
C LYS A 27 -2.54 -0.15 -4.84
N ALA A 28 -3.69 -0.29 -5.46
CA ALA A 28 -4.29 -1.56 -5.91
C ALA A 28 -3.66 -2.14 -7.20
N ASN A 29 -2.32 -2.11 -7.30
CA ASN A 29 -1.55 -2.67 -8.43
C ASN A 29 -0.71 -3.87 -7.96
N ILE A 30 -1.34 -4.90 -7.43
CA ILE A 30 -0.62 -6.07 -6.89
C ILE A 30 -0.74 -7.24 -7.87
N THR A 31 -1.91 -7.80 -8.04
CA THR A 31 -2.19 -8.83 -9.06
C THR A 31 -2.80 -8.24 -10.32
N GLU A 32 -3.62 -7.20 -10.17
CA GLU A 32 -4.21 -6.45 -11.27
C GLU A 32 -3.30 -5.29 -11.68
N LYS A 33 -3.22 -5.05 -13.00
CA LYS A 33 -2.45 -3.93 -13.55
C LYS A 33 -3.41 -2.84 -14.01
N HIS A 34 -3.28 -1.67 -13.43
CA HIS A 34 -4.00 -0.49 -13.85
C HIS A 34 -3.09 0.47 -14.62
N THR A 35 -3.66 1.17 -15.58
CA THR A 35 -2.97 2.24 -16.29
C THR A 35 -2.83 3.46 -15.36
N PRO A 36 -1.71 4.21 -15.41
CA PRO A 36 -1.60 5.45 -14.68
C PRO A 36 -2.74 6.41 -15.01
N GLY A 37 -3.44 6.92 -13.98
CA GLY A 37 -4.59 7.80 -14.13
C GLY A 37 -5.96 7.12 -14.18
N ASP A 38 -6.04 5.80 -14.19
CA ASP A 38 -7.30 5.07 -14.11
C ASP A 38 -8.04 5.37 -12.79
N LYS A 39 -9.37 5.39 -12.86
CA LYS A 39 -10.23 5.46 -11.68
C LYS A 39 -10.16 4.14 -10.92
N ARG A 40 -9.90 4.23 -9.62
CA ARG A 40 -9.70 3.06 -8.76
C ARG A 40 -10.74 2.92 -7.65
N HIS A 41 -11.71 3.83 -7.58
CA HIS A 41 -12.72 3.87 -6.52
C HIS A 41 -14.10 3.35 -6.95
N ASP A 42 -14.24 2.81 -8.16
CA ASP A 42 -15.53 2.42 -8.72
C ASP A 42 -16.23 1.29 -7.94
N GLN A 43 -15.48 0.54 -7.16
CA GLN A 43 -16.01 -0.54 -6.32
C GLN A 43 -16.31 -0.11 -4.87
N VAL A 44 -15.90 1.10 -4.45
CA VAL A 44 -16.05 1.59 -3.09
C VAL A 44 -17.33 2.43 -2.98
N PHE A 45 -18.36 1.89 -2.34
CA PHE A 45 -19.65 2.57 -2.10
C PHE A 45 -19.74 3.20 -0.71
N ASP A 46 -18.85 2.83 0.22
CA ASP A 46 -18.73 3.40 1.56
C ASP A 46 -17.26 3.65 1.89
N GLY A 47 -16.92 4.90 2.22
CA GLY A 47 -15.54 5.34 2.48
C GLY A 47 -15.06 5.15 3.92
N THR A 48 -15.85 4.52 4.80
CA THR A 48 -15.50 4.39 6.24
C THR A 48 -14.16 3.69 6.44
N ALA A 49 -13.90 2.63 5.69
CA ALA A 49 -12.68 1.84 5.82
C ALA A 49 -11.42 2.63 5.39
N THR A 50 -11.48 3.33 4.26
CA THR A 50 -10.38 4.18 3.77
C THR A 50 -10.08 5.29 4.77
N HIS A 51 -11.13 5.96 5.27
CA HIS A 51 -10.98 7.05 6.24
C HIS A 51 -10.42 6.54 7.58
N ALA A 52 -10.85 5.39 8.07
CA ALA A 52 -10.35 4.80 9.31
C ALA A 52 -8.85 4.45 9.20
N LEU A 53 -8.40 3.92 8.06
CA LEU A 53 -6.99 3.65 7.78
C LEU A 53 -6.16 4.95 7.78
N GLU A 54 -6.65 6.02 7.16
CA GLU A 54 -5.97 7.31 7.12
C GLU A 54 -5.84 7.93 8.51
N LEU A 55 -6.90 7.89 9.32
CA LEU A 55 -6.88 8.40 10.70
C LEU A 55 -5.87 7.65 11.56
N LEU A 56 -5.85 6.32 11.52
CA LEU A 56 -4.88 5.54 12.29
C LEU A 56 -3.44 5.82 11.83
N SER A 57 -3.21 5.94 10.51
CA SER A 57 -1.89 6.28 9.96
C SER A 57 -1.41 7.66 10.42
N ALA A 58 -2.30 8.66 10.38
CA ALA A 58 -2.00 10.01 10.84
C ALA A 58 -1.72 10.04 12.34
N SER A 59 -2.49 9.29 13.13
CA SER A 59 -2.31 9.20 14.58
C SER A 59 -0.97 8.54 14.94
N LEU A 60 -0.59 7.45 14.28
CA LEU A 60 0.71 6.82 14.47
C LEU A 60 1.86 7.78 14.10
N ASN A 61 1.73 8.50 13.00
CA ASN A 61 2.74 9.49 12.61
C ASN A 61 2.86 10.62 13.66
N GLY A 62 1.75 11.12 14.16
CA GLY A 62 1.74 12.16 15.19
C GLY A 62 2.27 11.70 16.55
N MET A 63 2.06 10.43 16.92
CA MET A 63 2.49 9.88 18.22
C MET A 63 3.92 9.35 18.21
N LEU A 64 4.34 8.65 17.14
CA LEU A 64 5.62 7.95 17.11
C LEU A 64 6.74 8.75 16.45
N THR A 65 6.42 9.54 15.42
CA THR A 65 7.41 10.27 14.62
C THR A 65 7.05 11.73 14.46
N ASN A 66 6.69 12.36 15.58
CA ASN A 66 6.29 13.77 15.62
C ASN A 66 7.40 14.68 15.07
N THR A 67 7.01 15.64 14.21
CA THR A 67 7.94 16.62 13.62
C THR A 67 8.31 17.74 14.56
N ILE A 68 7.48 18.03 15.57
CA ILE A 68 7.62 19.21 16.43
C ILE A 68 8.49 18.90 17.64
N SER A 69 8.37 17.70 18.20
CA SER A 69 9.09 17.29 19.41
C SER A 69 10.06 16.14 19.14
N PRO A 70 11.20 16.06 19.85
CA PRO A 70 12.08 14.92 19.78
C PRO A 70 11.34 13.64 20.15
N TRP A 71 11.35 12.65 19.26
CA TRP A 71 10.65 11.38 19.44
C TRP A 71 11.58 10.23 19.80
N PHE A 72 12.89 10.46 19.87
CA PHE A 72 13.88 9.52 20.39
C PHE A 72 15.00 10.21 21.14
N VAL A 73 15.66 9.47 22.02
CA VAL A 73 16.87 9.87 22.74
C VAL A 73 17.90 8.74 22.66
N LEU A 74 19.17 9.10 22.68
CA LEU A 74 20.26 8.14 22.75
C LEU A 74 20.69 7.94 24.21
N LYS A 75 20.89 6.70 24.62
CA LYS A 75 21.35 6.34 25.97
C LYS A 75 22.37 5.22 25.89
N PHE A 76 23.34 5.23 26.82
CA PHE A 76 24.25 4.11 26.97
C PHE A 76 23.50 2.87 27.47
N ARG A 77 23.86 1.71 26.93
CA ARG A 77 23.35 0.43 27.39
C ARG A 77 23.93 0.05 28.78
N ASN A 78 25.15 0.49 29.08
CA ASN A 78 25.84 0.22 30.35
C ASN A 78 25.52 1.32 31.36
N ALA A 79 24.98 0.95 32.53
CA ALA A 79 24.63 1.88 33.59
C ALA A 79 25.85 2.67 34.12
N MET A 80 27.05 2.07 34.16
CA MET A 80 28.28 2.79 34.60
C MET A 80 28.68 3.92 33.65
N ALA A 81 28.37 3.81 32.34
CA ALA A 81 28.62 4.87 31.38
C ALA A 81 27.51 5.96 31.42
N ALA A 82 26.33 5.61 31.93
CA ALA A 82 25.21 6.54 32.08
C ALA A 82 25.43 7.60 33.18
N ASP A 83 26.32 7.37 34.12
CA ASP A 83 26.69 8.31 35.22
C ASP A 83 27.70 9.39 34.74
N ASN A 84 28.13 9.36 33.49
CA ASN A 84 29.10 10.33 32.98
C ASN A 84 28.36 11.47 32.23
N ASP A 85 28.31 12.66 32.85
CA ASP A 85 27.61 13.82 32.30
C ASP A 85 28.15 14.24 30.92
N ALA A 86 29.45 14.26 30.72
CA ALA A 86 30.05 14.62 29.41
C ALA A 86 29.68 13.65 28.27
N ALA A 87 29.57 12.37 28.62
CA ALA A 87 29.14 11.35 27.66
C ALA A 87 27.64 11.46 27.31
N ASN A 88 26.79 11.81 28.28
CA ASN A 88 25.39 12.06 28.09
C ASN A 88 25.14 13.31 27.22
N GLU A 89 25.90 14.40 27.48
CA GLU A 89 25.84 15.63 26.65
C GLU A 89 26.24 15.37 25.21
N TRP A 90 27.28 14.53 24.99
CA TRP A 90 27.67 14.09 23.64
C TRP A 90 26.53 13.30 22.95
N LEU A 91 25.89 12.34 23.63
CA LEU A 91 24.76 11.58 23.07
C LEU A 91 23.57 12.47 22.75
N GLU A 92 23.26 13.45 23.61
CA GLU A 92 22.21 14.42 23.35
C GLU A 92 22.51 15.27 22.11
N SER A 93 23.78 15.70 21.95
CA SER A 93 24.23 16.42 20.76
C SER A 93 24.12 15.56 19.49
N CYS A 94 24.48 14.28 19.56
CA CYS A 94 24.30 13.34 18.47
C CYS A 94 22.81 13.17 18.11
N ALA A 95 21.93 13.01 19.12
CA ALA A 95 20.51 12.88 18.90
C ALA A 95 19.91 14.12 18.21
N LYS A 96 20.34 15.33 18.61
CA LYS A 96 19.94 16.58 17.95
C LYS A 96 20.36 16.64 16.47
N ILE A 97 21.60 16.24 16.17
CA ILE A 97 22.10 16.18 14.78
C ILE A 97 21.25 15.18 13.96
N MET A 98 21.01 13.98 14.49
CA MET A 98 20.17 12.99 13.81
C MET A 98 18.77 13.51 13.53
N GLN A 99 18.13 14.18 14.49
CA GLN A 99 16.81 14.79 14.31
C GLN A 99 16.82 15.88 13.21
N GLN A 100 17.89 16.69 13.13
CA GLN A 100 18.06 17.69 12.07
C GLN A 100 18.20 17.04 10.69
N VAL A 101 18.92 15.93 10.58
CA VAL A 101 19.06 15.17 9.33
C VAL A 101 17.71 14.60 8.90
N PHE A 102 16.94 13.99 9.82
CA PHE A 102 15.59 13.52 9.52
C PHE A 102 14.66 14.66 9.07
N ALA A 103 14.74 15.83 9.71
CA ALA A 103 13.90 16.97 9.38
C ALA A 103 14.22 17.58 8.01
N ARG A 104 15.49 17.54 7.56
CA ARG A 104 15.90 18.01 6.21
C ARG A 104 15.59 17.01 5.12
N SER A 105 15.60 15.74 5.43
CA SER A 105 15.38 14.66 4.48
C SER A 105 13.87 14.47 4.17
N ASN A 106 13.58 13.54 3.26
CA ASN A 106 12.20 13.14 2.93
C ASN A 106 11.59 12.15 3.95
N PHE A 107 12.18 12.00 5.14
CA PHE A 107 11.78 11.00 6.13
C PHE A 107 10.29 11.05 6.49
N GLN A 108 9.77 12.26 6.77
CA GLN A 108 8.37 12.44 7.22
C GLN A 108 7.35 11.96 6.19
N GLN A 109 7.63 12.22 4.91
CA GLN A 109 6.76 11.76 3.83
C GLN A 109 6.80 10.24 3.69
N GLU A 110 8.00 9.66 3.72
CA GLU A 110 8.18 8.24 3.53
C GLU A 110 7.71 7.40 4.71
N VAL A 111 7.87 7.88 5.95
CA VAL A 111 7.37 7.18 7.14
C VAL A 111 5.85 7.18 7.20
N PHE A 112 5.19 8.24 6.74
CA PHE A 112 3.74 8.27 6.63
C PHE A 112 3.22 7.22 5.62
N GLU A 113 3.88 7.11 4.47
CA GLU A 113 3.59 6.04 3.50
C GLU A 113 3.87 4.63 4.08
N LEU A 114 4.93 4.50 4.88
CA LEU A 114 5.25 3.24 5.56
C LEU A 114 4.14 2.82 6.53
N TYR A 115 3.57 3.76 7.30
CA TYR A 115 2.45 3.47 8.19
C TYR A 115 1.19 3.05 7.41
N HIS A 116 0.88 3.70 6.29
CA HIS A 116 -0.23 3.28 5.42
C HIS A 116 -0.06 1.83 4.92
N GLU A 117 1.13 1.51 4.41
CA GLU A 117 1.44 0.15 3.96
C GLU A 117 1.33 -0.87 5.11
N LEU A 118 1.91 -0.54 6.26
CA LEU A 118 1.93 -1.41 7.44
C LEU A 118 0.52 -1.72 7.94
N LEU A 119 -0.34 -0.70 8.03
CA LEU A 119 -1.70 -0.84 8.54
C LEU A 119 -2.65 -1.49 7.52
N CYS A 120 -2.38 -1.34 6.23
CA CYS A 120 -3.17 -1.98 5.19
C CYS A 120 -2.73 -3.44 4.96
N PHE A 121 -1.44 -3.66 4.70
CA PHE A 121 -0.91 -4.96 4.26
C PHE A 121 -0.24 -5.77 5.37
N GLY A 122 -0.05 -5.20 6.56
CA GLY A 122 0.59 -5.85 7.70
C GLY A 122 2.13 -5.91 7.63
N THR A 123 2.71 -5.58 6.50
CA THR A 123 4.15 -5.52 6.27
C THR A 123 4.47 -4.33 5.38
N SER A 124 5.51 -3.61 5.71
CA SER A 124 6.04 -2.54 4.88
C SER A 124 7.56 -2.62 4.83
N ALA A 125 8.19 -1.93 3.92
CA ALA A 125 9.65 -1.84 3.84
C ALA A 125 10.08 -0.44 3.43
N MET A 126 11.11 0.07 4.10
CA MET A 126 11.74 1.34 3.78
C MET A 126 13.22 1.08 3.48
N PHE A 127 13.68 1.56 2.35
CA PHE A 127 15.09 1.58 1.97
C PHE A 127 15.72 2.88 2.45
N ILE A 128 16.90 2.78 3.03
CA ILE A 128 17.68 3.92 3.52
C ILE A 128 18.97 3.95 2.70
N SER A 129 19.27 5.09 2.10
CA SER A 129 20.52 5.30 1.34
C SER A 129 21.15 6.64 1.68
N ASP A 130 22.45 6.71 1.51
CA ASP A 130 23.18 7.96 1.56
C ASP A 130 22.76 8.87 0.41
N ASP A 131 22.66 10.16 0.66
CA ASP A 131 22.38 11.19 -0.32
C ASP A 131 23.38 12.34 -0.18
N VAL A 132 23.90 12.84 -1.30
CA VAL A 132 24.91 13.91 -1.32
C VAL A 132 24.32 15.26 -0.90
N GLN A 133 23.01 15.47 -1.08
CA GLN A 133 22.36 16.75 -0.81
C GLN A 133 21.73 16.79 0.59
N ASP A 134 21.05 15.72 0.97
CA ASP A 134 20.23 15.67 2.19
C ASP A 134 20.81 14.72 3.26
N ASP A 135 22.04 14.26 3.13
CA ASP A 135 22.73 13.26 3.94
C ASP A 135 22.10 11.87 3.87
N LEU A 136 20.77 11.77 4.03
CA LEU A 136 20.02 10.53 3.97
C LEU A 136 18.78 10.67 3.07
N ARG A 137 18.51 9.62 2.31
CA ARG A 137 17.29 9.50 1.51
C ARG A 137 16.55 8.22 1.87
N PHE A 138 15.26 8.38 2.10
CA PHE A 138 14.35 7.29 2.44
C PHE A 138 13.47 6.96 1.25
N LYS A 139 13.09 5.70 1.12
CA LYS A 139 12.17 5.25 0.08
C LYS A 139 11.32 4.10 0.59
N THR A 140 10.05 4.35 0.81
CA THR A 140 9.07 3.31 1.14
C THR A 140 8.75 2.51 -0.12
N LEU A 141 8.82 1.19 0.00
CA LEU A 141 8.62 0.25 -1.09
C LEU A 141 7.23 -0.36 -1.01
N HIS A 142 6.53 -0.36 -2.13
CA HIS A 142 5.22 -1.00 -2.22
C HIS A 142 5.32 -2.50 -2.00
N ILE A 143 4.34 -3.08 -1.29
CA ILE A 143 4.32 -4.52 -0.95
C ILE A 143 4.43 -5.42 -2.18
N SER A 144 3.92 -5.01 -3.35
CA SER A 144 4.02 -5.77 -4.59
C SER A 144 5.45 -5.94 -5.09
N GLU A 145 6.34 -5.01 -4.75
CA GLU A 145 7.72 -5.01 -5.21
C GLU A 145 8.66 -5.84 -4.34
N ILE A 146 8.30 -6.15 -3.08
CA ILE A 146 9.21 -6.72 -2.08
C ILE A 146 8.95 -8.19 -1.80
N PHE A 147 10.03 -8.94 -1.63
CA PHE A 147 10.07 -10.35 -1.24
C PHE A 147 11.08 -10.45 -0.09
N ILE A 148 10.63 -10.88 1.07
CA ILE A 148 11.42 -10.92 2.29
C ILE A 148 11.69 -12.35 2.76
N THR A 149 12.80 -12.53 3.47
CA THR A 149 13.10 -13.75 4.23
C THR A 149 13.58 -13.39 5.62
N GLU A 150 13.41 -14.33 6.56
CA GLU A 150 13.82 -14.20 7.95
C GLU A 150 15.01 -15.11 8.25
N ASN A 151 15.78 -14.71 9.25
CA ASN A 151 16.79 -15.55 9.88
C ASN A 151 16.15 -16.45 10.95
N ASP A 152 16.99 -17.27 11.59
CA ASP A 152 16.64 -18.17 12.69
C ASP A 152 16.04 -17.44 13.92
N LYS A 153 16.31 -16.15 14.07
CA LYS A 153 15.77 -15.29 15.13
C LYS A 153 14.45 -14.61 14.78
N GLY A 154 13.90 -14.90 13.59
CA GLY A 154 12.66 -14.28 13.11
C GLY A 154 12.80 -12.80 12.70
N MET A 155 14.04 -12.32 12.49
CA MET A 155 14.29 -11.00 11.95
C MET A 155 14.47 -11.07 10.44
N VAL A 156 13.92 -10.07 9.72
CA VAL A 156 14.14 -9.96 8.28
C VAL A 156 15.59 -9.56 8.03
N ASP A 157 16.32 -10.42 7.36
CA ASP A 157 17.74 -10.24 7.00
C ASP A 157 17.97 -10.20 5.49
N SER A 158 16.97 -10.51 4.71
CA SER A 158 17.10 -10.48 3.26
C SER A 158 15.85 -9.90 2.61
N LEU A 159 16.07 -9.05 1.63
CA LEU A 159 15.00 -8.44 0.85
C LEU A 159 15.37 -8.48 -0.63
N THR A 160 14.45 -8.96 -1.44
CA THR A 160 14.53 -8.88 -2.90
C THR A 160 13.43 -7.93 -3.38
N ARG A 161 13.81 -6.93 -4.13
CA ARG A 161 12.91 -5.96 -4.75
C ARG A 161 12.82 -6.22 -6.24
N ARG A 162 11.61 -6.22 -6.81
CA ARG A 162 11.34 -6.27 -8.24
C ARG A 162 10.71 -4.95 -8.67
N PHE A 163 11.36 -4.18 -9.52
CA PHE A 163 10.87 -2.87 -9.91
C PHE A 163 11.05 -2.61 -11.41
N HIS A 164 10.31 -1.64 -11.91
CA HIS A 164 10.33 -1.22 -13.31
C HIS A 164 11.30 -0.04 -13.47
N LEU A 165 12.11 -0.11 -14.54
CA LEU A 165 13.03 0.94 -14.93
C LEU A 165 12.92 1.17 -16.43
N LYS A 166 12.81 2.43 -16.88
CA LYS A 166 12.81 2.75 -18.32
C LYS A 166 14.13 2.31 -18.96
N ASN A 167 14.06 1.68 -20.13
CA ASN A 167 15.23 1.17 -20.84
C ASN A 167 16.34 2.25 -20.97
N LYS A 168 15.97 3.48 -21.34
CA LYS A 168 16.91 4.60 -21.46
C LYS A 168 17.69 4.91 -20.17
N ASN A 169 17.15 4.57 -19.01
CA ASN A 169 17.77 4.89 -17.72
C ASN A 169 18.71 3.77 -17.23
N ILE A 170 18.75 2.62 -17.92
CA ILE A 170 19.61 1.50 -17.52
C ILE A 170 21.07 1.90 -17.56
N SER A 171 21.54 2.51 -18.67
CA SER A 171 22.93 2.93 -18.82
C SER A 171 23.34 4.04 -17.83
N ALA A 172 22.40 4.93 -17.47
CA ALA A 172 22.65 5.98 -16.49
C ALA A 172 22.74 5.44 -15.06
N MET A 173 21.90 4.45 -14.72
CA MET A 173 21.88 3.84 -13.39
C MET A 173 23.00 2.82 -13.17
N TYR A 174 23.48 2.20 -14.26
CA TYR A 174 24.51 1.17 -14.25
C TYR A 174 25.62 1.47 -15.27
N PRO A 175 26.42 2.54 -15.05
CA PRO A 175 27.45 2.97 -16.02
C PRO A 175 28.55 1.94 -16.21
N ASP A 176 28.86 1.15 -15.18
CA ASP A 176 29.93 0.14 -15.18
C ASP A 176 29.45 -1.25 -15.64
N ALA A 177 28.19 -1.40 -16.04
CA ALA A 177 27.63 -2.70 -16.43
C ALA A 177 28.04 -3.07 -17.87
N GLU A 178 28.51 -4.30 -18.04
CA GLU A 178 28.66 -4.89 -19.37
C GLU A 178 27.29 -5.30 -19.92
N LEU A 179 26.69 -4.41 -20.71
CA LEU A 179 25.33 -4.63 -21.24
C LEU A 179 25.36 -5.58 -22.46
N PRO A 180 24.64 -6.71 -22.44
CA PRO A 180 24.46 -7.58 -23.60
C PRO A 180 23.79 -6.85 -24.76
N ARG A 181 24.06 -7.29 -25.99
CA ARG A 181 23.44 -6.73 -27.22
C ARG A 181 21.92 -6.67 -27.18
N ALA A 182 21.27 -7.60 -26.47
CA ALA A 182 19.82 -7.62 -26.31
C ALA A 182 19.33 -6.38 -25.52
N ILE A 183 19.99 -6.01 -24.43
CA ILE A 183 19.64 -4.83 -23.63
C ILE A 183 19.94 -3.56 -24.42
N ILE A 184 21.09 -3.50 -25.12
CA ILE A 184 21.45 -2.35 -25.96
C ILE A 184 20.39 -2.10 -27.04
N LYS A 185 19.93 -3.16 -27.72
CA LYS A 185 18.83 -3.08 -28.69
C LYS A 185 17.51 -2.61 -28.07
N ASP A 186 17.18 -3.08 -26.87
CA ASP A 186 15.96 -2.63 -26.17
C ASP A 186 16.07 -1.13 -25.79
N ILE A 187 17.26 -0.64 -25.43
CA ILE A 187 17.53 0.78 -25.17
C ILE A 187 17.37 1.64 -26.44
N GLU A 188 17.90 1.17 -27.56
CA GLU A 188 17.89 1.89 -28.84
C GLU A 188 16.48 1.92 -29.48
N ASN A 189 15.82 0.76 -29.53
CA ASN A 189 14.55 0.61 -30.23
C ASN A 189 13.33 0.99 -29.39
N ASN A 190 13.40 0.73 -28.06
CA ASN A 190 12.28 0.90 -27.12
C ASN A 190 12.70 1.66 -25.84
N PRO A 191 13.23 2.90 -25.94
CA PRO A 191 13.83 3.62 -24.83
C PRO A 191 12.83 3.92 -23.68
N TYR A 192 11.54 4.01 -23.99
CA TYR A 192 10.48 4.35 -23.02
C TYR A 192 9.73 3.13 -22.50
N GLU A 193 10.02 1.93 -22.98
CA GLU A 193 9.49 0.71 -22.39
C GLU A 193 10.16 0.39 -21.05
N ASP A 194 9.45 -0.37 -20.23
CA ASP A 194 9.89 -0.76 -18.90
C ASP A 194 10.68 -2.08 -18.94
N ALA A 195 11.94 -2.03 -18.52
CA ALA A 195 12.69 -3.19 -18.12
C ALA A 195 12.38 -3.53 -16.65
N ILE A 196 12.45 -4.80 -16.32
CA ILE A 196 12.27 -5.27 -14.95
C ILE A 196 13.63 -5.60 -14.36
N ILE A 197 13.93 -4.96 -13.23
CA ILE A 197 15.16 -5.15 -12.48
C ILE A 197 14.85 -5.82 -11.16
N ILE A 198 15.66 -6.81 -10.81
CA ILE A 198 15.62 -7.50 -9.52
C ILE A 198 16.82 -7.03 -8.71
N HIS A 199 16.57 -6.37 -7.60
CA HIS A 199 17.57 -5.98 -6.63
C HIS A 199 17.44 -6.87 -5.40
N SER A 200 18.49 -7.62 -5.06
CA SER A 200 18.50 -8.51 -3.90
C SER A 200 19.59 -8.09 -2.93
N VAL A 201 19.23 -7.94 -1.66
CA VAL A 201 20.16 -7.73 -0.55
C VAL A 201 19.99 -8.90 0.43
N TYR A 202 21.09 -9.55 0.77
CA TYR A 202 21.10 -10.74 1.63
C TYR A 202 22.45 -10.87 2.34
N PRO A 203 22.51 -11.57 3.51
CA PRO A 203 23.74 -11.79 4.25
C PRO A 203 24.82 -12.46 3.39
N ASN A 204 26.06 -12.06 3.60
CA ASN A 204 27.22 -12.68 2.97
C ASN A 204 27.71 -13.85 3.83
N ASP A 205 27.44 -15.07 3.40
CA ASP A 205 27.79 -16.29 4.12
C ASP A 205 29.31 -16.56 4.16
N THR A 206 30.07 -15.92 3.26
CA THR A 206 31.53 -16.05 3.19
C THR A 206 32.22 -14.70 3.04
N PRO A 207 32.27 -13.88 4.10
CA PRO A 207 33.04 -12.65 4.04
C PRO A 207 34.52 -12.99 3.94
N MET A 208 35.08 -12.93 2.74
CA MET A 208 36.51 -13.04 2.53
C MET A 208 37.15 -11.71 2.92
N GLY A 209 38.05 -11.66 3.85
CA GLY A 209 38.68 -10.50 4.48
C GLY A 209 39.42 -9.50 3.55
N TYR A 210 38.85 -9.17 2.41
CA TYR A 210 39.35 -8.19 1.47
C TYR A 210 38.52 -6.90 1.53
N ASP A 211 39.21 -5.80 1.62
CA ASP A 211 38.66 -4.44 1.72
C ASP A 211 38.11 -3.93 0.37
N ASN A 212 37.17 -4.66 -0.24
CA ASN A 212 36.49 -4.20 -1.43
C ASN A 212 34.98 -4.14 -1.21
N ASN A 213 34.28 -3.33 -2.00
CA ASN A 213 32.83 -3.14 -1.93
C ASN A 213 32.00 -4.43 -2.09
N LYS A 214 32.62 -5.54 -2.48
CA LYS A 214 31.99 -6.85 -2.66
C LYS A 214 32.06 -7.72 -1.42
N ASN A 215 32.84 -7.34 -0.41
CA ASN A 215 33.14 -8.15 0.77
C ASN A 215 32.57 -7.57 2.06
N MET A 216 31.41 -6.96 1.95
CA MET A 216 30.66 -6.42 3.07
C MET A 216 29.73 -7.50 3.67
N ASP A 217 29.18 -7.25 4.86
CA ASP A 217 28.33 -8.18 5.58
C ASP A 217 27.04 -8.52 4.83
N TRP A 218 26.52 -7.60 4.00
CA TRP A 218 25.40 -7.84 3.09
C TRP A 218 25.81 -7.65 1.64
N VAL A 219 25.47 -8.64 0.81
CA VAL A 219 25.64 -8.58 -0.64
C VAL A 219 24.45 -7.86 -1.26
N SER A 220 24.72 -6.99 -2.22
CA SER A 220 23.73 -6.28 -3.02
C SER A 220 23.92 -6.57 -4.49
N CYS A 221 22.95 -7.20 -5.16
CA CYS A 221 23.02 -7.50 -6.59
C CYS A 221 21.81 -6.96 -7.32
N HIS A 222 22.05 -6.35 -8.48
CA HIS A 222 21.05 -5.91 -9.44
C HIS A 222 21.12 -6.79 -10.68
N VAL A 223 20.00 -7.41 -11.04
CA VAL A 223 19.90 -8.33 -12.16
C VAL A 223 18.76 -7.92 -13.09
N HIS A 224 19.02 -7.90 -14.38
CA HIS A 224 17.97 -7.71 -15.39
C HIS A 224 17.16 -9.00 -15.53
N GLU A 225 15.83 -8.95 -15.25
CA GLU A 225 14.97 -10.16 -15.15
C GLU A 225 14.94 -10.96 -16.46
N LYS A 226 14.77 -10.29 -17.61
CA LYS A 226 14.59 -10.92 -18.93
C LYS A 226 15.86 -11.69 -19.42
N THR A 227 17.04 -11.10 -19.22
CA THR A 227 18.30 -11.68 -19.71
C THR A 227 19.08 -12.41 -18.64
N GLY A 228 18.76 -12.24 -17.37
CA GLY A 228 19.54 -12.78 -16.25
C GLY A 228 20.91 -12.11 -16.07
N THR A 229 21.15 -10.97 -16.73
CA THR A 229 22.44 -10.25 -16.66
C THR A 229 22.61 -9.56 -15.33
N LEU A 230 23.76 -9.76 -14.69
CA LEU A 230 24.16 -9.00 -13.51
C LEU A 230 24.55 -7.58 -13.95
N LEU A 231 23.81 -6.57 -13.49
CA LEU A 231 24.05 -5.17 -13.83
C LEU A 231 24.97 -4.48 -12.82
N ARG A 232 24.85 -4.85 -11.56
CA ARG A 232 25.66 -4.28 -10.48
C ARG A 232 25.80 -5.29 -9.35
N GLU A 233 27.00 -5.38 -8.80
CA GLU A 233 27.29 -6.09 -7.57
C GLU A 233 27.98 -5.12 -6.61
N SER A 234 27.46 -5.01 -5.42
CA SER A 234 27.99 -4.16 -4.34
C SER A 234 27.63 -4.77 -2.98
N GLY A 235 27.89 -4.07 -1.90
CA GLY A 235 27.56 -4.54 -0.55
C GLY A 235 27.15 -3.38 0.35
N PHE A 236 26.66 -3.76 1.53
CA PHE A 236 26.35 -2.87 2.63
C PHE A 236 27.01 -3.42 3.90
N LYS A 237 27.47 -2.52 4.76
CA LYS A 237 28.00 -2.89 6.11
C LYS A 237 26.86 -3.32 7.03
N GLU A 238 25.69 -2.69 6.88
CA GLU A 238 24.47 -2.97 7.63
C GLU A 238 23.30 -3.20 6.68
N PHE A 239 22.25 -3.87 7.14
CA PHE A 239 21.07 -4.12 6.35
C PHE A 239 20.35 -2.79 6.05
N PRO A 240 20.26 -2.35 4.77
CA PRO A 240 19.80 -1.02 4.41
C PRO A 240 18.26 -0.88 4.40
N TYR A 241 17.54 -1.89 4.88
CA TYR A 241 16.08 -1.89 4.91
C TYR A 241 15.54 -1.97 6.33
N VAL A 242 14.55 -1.15 6.62
CA VAL A 242 13.69 -1.30 7.79
C VAL A 242 12.39 -1.98 7.34
N VAL A 243 12.10 -3.16 7.90
CA VAL A 243 10.94 -3.97 7.48
C VAL A 243 10.05 -4.27 8.69
N PRO A 244 9.21 -3.31 9.09
CA PRO A 244 8.25 -3.54 10.17
C PRO A 244 7.14 -4.49 9.74
N ARG A 245 6.68 -5.30 10.71
CA ARG A 245 5.49 -6.16 10.59
C ARG A 245 4.57 -5.84 11.75
N TYR A 246 3.28 -5.66 11.46
CA TYR A 246 2.31 -5.25 12.48
C TYR A 246 2.11 -6.35 13.53
N LEU A 247 1.63 -7.52 13.12
CA LEU A 247 1.51 -8.72 13.96
C LEU A 247 1.86 -9.97 13.14
N LYS A 248 2.45 -10.97 13.77
CA LYS A 248 2.66 -12.30 13.17
C LYS A 248 1.68 -13.29 13.80
N SER A 249 1.02 -14.11 12.99
CA SER A 249 0.13 -15.16 13.48
C SER A 249 0.88 -16.39 13.95
N SER A 250 2.01 -16.71 13.32
CA SER A 250 2.84 -17.87 13.65
C SER A 250 4.29 -17.66 13.23
N SER A 251 5.19 -18.54 13.72
CA SER A 251 6.59 -18.56 13.29
C SER A 251 6.78 -18.91 11.82
N ASN A 252 5.81 -19.56 11.20
CA ASN A 252 5.89 -19.97 9.79
C ASN A 252 5.42 -18.86 8.82
N GLU A 253 4.74 -17.83 9.31
CA GLU A 253 4.33 -16.68 8.51
C GLU A 253 5.43 -15.62 8.52
N ILE A 254 5.97 -15.32 7.35
CA ILE A 254 7.02 -14.30 7.17
C ILE A 254 6.41 -12.91 7.15
N TYR A 255 5.25 -12.75 6.49
CA TYR A 255 4.54 -11.48 6.38
C TYR A 255 3.60 -11.27 7.58
N GLY A 256 3.42 -10.01 7.96
CA GLY A 256 2.56 -9.63 9.08
C GLY A 256 1.07 -9.58 8.72
N ARG A 257 0.23 -9.60 9.75
CA ARG A 257 -1.21 -9.40 9.68
C ARG A 257 -1.57 -7.98 10.12
N SER A 258 -2.53 -7.34 9.43
CA SER A 258 -2.91 -5.94 9.64
C SER A 258 -4.29 -5.79 10.29
N PRO A 259 -4.59 -4.61 10.87
CA PRO A 259 -5.94 -4.25 11.28
C PRO A 259 -6.94 -4.30 10.11
N ALA A 260 -6.50 -3.91 8.91
CA ALA A 260 -7.33 -3.97 7.71
C ALA A 260 -7.78 -5.39 7.37
N MET A 261 -6.94 -6.41 7.61
CA MET A 261 -7.32 -7.82 7.42
C MET A 261 -8.45 -8.23 8.34
N ASN A 262 -8.46 -7.75 9.59
CA ASN A 262 -9.53 -8.02 10.55
C ASN A 262 -10.83 -7.30 10.16
N ALA A 263 -10.74 -6.08 9.65
CA ALA A 263 -11.88 -5.27 9.25
C ALA A 263 -12.43 -5.63 7.85
N LEU A 264 -11.72 -6.43 7.05
CA LEU A 264 -12.09 -6.75 5.67
C LEU A 264 -13.49 -7.39 5.53
N PRO A 265 -13.90 -8.38 6.34
CA PRO A 265 -15.22 -8.97 6.23
C PRO A 265 -16.35 -7.96 6.45
N ASP A 266 -16.22 -7.09 7.47
CA ASP A 266 -17.19 -6.04 7.77
C ASP A 266 -17.23 -4.98 6.67
N THR A 267 -16.07 -4.63 6.10
CA THR A 267 -15.96 -3.68 4.99
C THR A 267 -16.64 -4.20 3.73
N LYS A 268 -16.44 -5.46 3.38
CA LYS A 268 -17.10 -6.11 2.22
C LYS A 268 -18.61 -6.16 2.40
N MET A 269 -19.06 -6.53 3.61
CA MET A 269 -20.48 -6.55 3.95
C MET A 269 -21.09 -5.15 3.83
N LEU A 270 -20.49 -4.14 4.47
CA LEU A 270 -20.93 -2.75 4.42
C LEU A 270 -21.00 -2.23 2.98
N ASN A 271 -19.96 -2.45 2.19
CA ASN A 271 -19.90 -2.03 0.81
C ASN A 271 -21.04 -2.62 -0.04
N THR A 272 -21.36 -3.90 0.16
CA THR A 272 -22.48 -4.58 -0.51
C THR A 272 -23.83 -4.02 -0.06
N MET A 273 -24.01 -3.75 1.23
CA MET A 273 -25.21 -3.15 1.78
C MET A 273 -25.42 -1.74 1.22
N SER A 274 -24.40 -0.88 1.28
CA SER A 274 -24.47 0.51 0.76
C SER A 274 -24.79 0.53 -0.73
N LYS A 275 -24.17 -0.35 -1.53
CA LYS A 275 -24.49 -0.51 -2.95
C LYS A 275 -25.97 -0.87 -3.17
N THR A 276 -26.51 -1.76 -2.34
CA THR A 276 -27.90 -2.21 -2.43
C THR A 276 -28.86 -1.10 -2.00
N THR A 277 -28.53 -0.37 -0.94
CA THR A 277 -29.30 0.79 -0.44
C THR A 277 -29.37 1.90 -1.48
N ILE A 278 -28.23 2.24 -2.10
CA ILE A 278 -28.17 3.23 -3.20
C ILE A 278 -29.09 2.79 -4.36
N ARG A 279 -29.01 1.53 -4.78
CA ARG A 279 -29.88 0.99 -5.86
C ARG A 279 -31.35 1.00 -5.48
N ALA A 280 -31.69 0.71 -4.23
CA ALA A 280 -33.06 0.78 -3.74
C ALA A 280 -33.56 2.23 -3.76
N ALA A 281 -32.76 3.19 -3.31
CA ALA A 281 -33.09 4.60 -3.37
C ALA A 281 -33.29 5.11 -4.80
N GLN A 282 -32.41 4.71 -5.74
CA GLN A 282 -32.57 5.03 -7.16
C GLN A 282 -33.89 4.52 -7.73
N LYS A 283 -34.28 3.25 -7.43
CA LYS A 283 -35.55 2.68 -7.86
C LYS A 283 -36.76 3.35 -7.20
N GLN A 284 -36.60 3.94 -6.04
CA GLN A 284 -37.66 4.69 -5.38
C GLN A 284 -37.86 6.07 -6.01
N ILE A 285 -36.77 6.74 -6.39
CA ILE A 285 -36.79 8.06 -7.03
C ILE A 285 -37.27 7.95 -8.47
N ASP A 286 -36.80 6.94 -9.19
CA ASP A 286 -37.14 6.67 -10.59
C ASP A 286 -37.63 5.21 -10.72
N PRO A 287 -38.89 4.94 -10.29
CA PRO A 287 -39.43 3.58 -10.27
C PRO A 287 -39.69 3.05 -11.68
N PRO A 288 -39.51 1.73 -11.88
CA PRO A 288 -39.98 1.08 -13.09
C PRO A 288 -41.48 1.34 -13.27
N LEU A 289 -41.87 1.62 -14.49
CA LEU A 289 -43.29 1.89 -14.86
C LEU A 289 -43.96 0.58 -15.25
N MET A 290 -45.15 0.35 -14.72
CA MET A 290 -46.07 -0.64 -15.25
C MET A 290 -46.86 0.01 -16.37
N VAL A 291 -46.68 -0.50 -17.58
CA VAL A 291 -47.36 -0.01 -18.78
C VAL A 291 -48.33 -1.07 -19.24
N PRO A 292 -49.64 -0.75 -19.37
CA PRO A 292 -50.60 -1.66 -19.96
C PRO A 292 -50.22 -2.03 -21.41
N ASP A 293 -50.52 -3.27 -21.75
CA ASP A 293 -50.20 -3.83 -23.09
C ASP A 293 -50.94 -3.12 -24.24
N ASP A 294 -52.09 -2.50 -23.95
CA ASP A 294 -52.90 -1.78 -24.93
C ASP A 294 -53.26 -0.36 -24.45
N GLY A 295 -53.42 0.54 -25.37
CA GLY A 295 -53.98 1.87 -25.14
C GLY A 295 -52.99 3.05 -25.08
N PHE A 296 -51.71 2.85 -25.19
CA PHE A 296 -50.68 3.90 -25.19
C PHE A 296 -49.98 4.06 -26.53
N ILE A 297 -49.54 5.30 -26.81
CA ILE A 297 -48.76 5.62 -28.01
C ILE A 297 -47.29 5.74 -27.60
N LEU A 298 -46.46 4.84 -28.06
CA LEU A 298 -45.02 4.85 -27.86
C LEU A 298 -44.32 5.92 -28.71
N PRO A 299 -43.18 6.54 -28.25
CA PRO A 299 -42.47 6.28 -27.02
C PRO A 299 -43.05 7.03 -25.82
N ILE A 300 -42.99 6.40 -24.63
CA ILE A 300 -43.36 7.03 -23.35
C ILE A 300 -42.24 7.99 -22.92
N ARG A 301 -42.62 9.22 -22.54
CA ARG A 301 -41.70 10.26 -22.08
C ARG A 301 -41.73 10.35 -20.54
N THR A 302 -40.65 10.02 -19.92
CA THR A 302 -40.46 10.04 -18.43
C THR A 302 -39.80 11.30 -17.89
N VAL A 303 -39.49 12.26 -18.82
CA VAL A 303 -38.87 13.54 -18.38
C VAL A 303 -39.90 14.47 -17.73
N PRO A 304 -39.48 15.33 -16.75
CA PRO A 304 -40.40 16.31 -16.16
C PRO A 304 -41.13 17.15 -17.19
N GLY A 305 -42.45 17.22 -17.08
CA GLY A 305 -43.31 17.92 -18.04
C GLY A 305 -43.54 17.19 -19.36
N GLY A 306 -43.09 15.94 -19.51
CA GLY A 306 -43.33 15.13 -20.70
C GLY A 306 -44.81 14.82 -20.93
N LEU A 307 -45.30 15.03 -22.14
CA LEU A 307 -46.67 14.69 -22.52
C LEU A 307 -46.73 13.25 -23.06
N ASN A 308 -47.56 12.42 -22.42
CA ASN A 308 -47.83 11.05 -22.84
C ASN A 308 -49.29 10.94 -23.31
N PHE A 309 -49.51 10.43 -24.50
CA PHE A 309 -50.84 10.32 -25.11
C PHE A 309 -51.37 8.89 -24.96
N TYR A 310 -52.65 8.77 -24.64
CA TYR A 310 -53.35 7.49 -24.55
C TYR A 310 -54.70 7.55 -25.29
N ARG A 311 -55.21 6.38 -25.64
CA ARG A 311 -56.49 6.31 -26.38
C ARG A 311 -57.66 6.69 -25.47
N SER A 312 -58.58 7.46 -26.01
CA SER A 312 -59.82 7.82 -25.32
C SER A 312 -60.63 6.54 -24.97
N GLY A 313 -61.01 6.41 -23.71
CA GLY A 313 -61.75 5.22 -23.23
C GLY A 313 -60.91 4.16 -22.48
N THR A 314 -59.59 4.26 -22.50
CA THR A 314 -58.71 3.40 -21.73
C THR A 314 -58.84 3.72 -20.25
N ARG A 315 -59.17 2.72 -19.42
CA ARG A 315 -59.31 2.86 -17.96
C ARG A 315 -57.96 2.67 -17.25
N GLU A 316 -57.05 1.96 -17.85
CA GLU A 316 -55.71 1.66 -17.30
C GLU A 316 -54.76 2.84 -17.49
N ARG A 317 -53.96 3.11 -16.47
CA ARG A 317 -52.96 4.17 -16.46
C ARG A 317 -51.61 3.58 -16.30
N ILE A 318 -50.56 4.34 -16.72
CA ILE A 318 -49.19 4.02 -16.38
C ILE A 318 -49.01 4.31 -14.91
N GLU A 319 -48.68 3.30 -14.15
CA GLU A 319 -48.44 3.40 -12.72
C GLU A 319 -46.99 3.05 -12.35
N PRO A 320 -46.38 3.80 -11.45
CA PRO A 320 -45.05 3.42 -10.94
C PRO A 320 -45.18 2.13 -10.12
N LEU A 321 -44.28 1.18 -10.33
CA LEU A 321 -44.18 -0.02 -9.52
C LEU A 321 -43.78 0.38 -8.09
N ASN A 322 -44.70 0.27 -7.15
CA ASN A 322 -44.43 0.61 -5.76
C ASN A 322 -43.60 -0.50 -5.11
N ILE A 323 -42.27 -0.25 -5.08
CA ILE A 323 -41.30 -1.10 -4.37
C ILE A 323 -41.18 -0.52 -2.97
N GLY A 324 -41.93 -1.08 -2.01
CA GLY A 324 -41.84 -0.67 -0.61
C GLY A 324 -40.38 -0.67 -0.15
N SER A 325 -39.85 0.51 0.22
CA SER A 325 -38.42 0.68 0.44
C SER A 325 -38.01 1.20 1.81
N ASN A 326 -38.91 1.19 2.77
CA ASN A 326 -38.58 1.58 4.13
C ASN A 326 -37.90 0.40 4.85
N ASN A 327 -36.54 0.40 4.84
CA ASN A 327 -35.73 -0.64 5.49
C ASN A 327 -34.88 -0.05 6.65
N PRO A 328 -35.51 0.31 7.80
CA PRO A 328 -34.77 0.82 8.95
C PRO A 328 -33.78 -0.19 9.53
N LEU A 329 -34.04 -1.49 9.38
CA LEU A 329 -33.13 -2.55 9.80
C LEU A 329 -31.84 -2.53 8.98
N GLY A 330 -31.92 -2.28 7.68
CA GLY A 330 -30.75 -2.18 6.81
C GLY A 330 -29.82 -1.03 7.23
N LEU A 331 -30.39 0.15 7.52
CA LEU A 331 -29.60 1.31 7.99
C LEU A 331 -28.94 1.04 9.35
N ALA A 332 -29.65 0.44 10.30
CA ALA A 332 -29.09 0.08 11.61
C ALA A 332 -27.93 -0.95 11.47
N MET A 333 -28.06 -1.90 10.55
CA MET A 333 -26.98 -2.86 10.27
C MET A 333 -25.76 -2.19 9.60
N GLU A 334 -25.95 -1.24 8.67
CA GLU A 334 -24.86 -0.46 8.10
C GLU A 334 -24.10 0.31 9.17
N ASP A 335 -24.82 1.00 10.07
CA ASP A 335 -24.18 1.77 11.17
C ASP A 335 -23.43 0.86 12.13
N GLN A 336 -23.96 -0.34 12.42
CA GLN A 336 -23.26 -1.34 13.22
C GLN A 336 -21.94 -1.78 12.53
N ARG A 337 -21.93 -1.98 11.21
CA ARG A 337 -20.70 -2.34 10.47
C ARG A 337 -19.72 -1.18 10.43
N ARG A 338 -20.18 0.07 10.21
CA ARG A 338 -19.32 1.27 10.29
C ARG A 338 -18.64 1.37 11.65
N LYS A 339 -19.39 1.10 12.74
CA LYS A 339 -18.83 1.10 14.08
C LYS A 339 -17.79 0.00 14.27
N ALA A 340 -18.05 -1.22 13.84
CA ALA A 340 -17.10 -2.33 13.93
C ALA A 340 -15.79 -2.04 13.14
N ILE A 341 -15.88 -1.45 11.94
CA ILE A 341 -14.71 -1.04 11.17
C ILE A 341 -13.91 0.02 11.95
N ARG A 342 -14.55 1.05 12.49
CA ARG A 342 -13.87 2.11 13.28
C ARG A 342 -13.20 1.55 14.53
N GLU A 343 -13.83 0.61 15.22
CA GLU A 343 -13.27 -0.09 16.39
C GLU A 343 -11.99 -0.87 16.02
N ASN A 344 -11.98 -1.58 14.88
CA ASN A 344 -10.80 -2.30 14.39
C ASN A 344 -9.59 -1.39 14.11
N PHE A 345 -9.84 -0.12 13.80
CA PHE A 345 -8.81 0.91 13.60
C PHE A 345 -8.63 1.84 14.80
N PHE A 346 -9.21 1.53 15.95
CA PHE A 346 -9.10 2.33 17.20
C PHE A 346 -9.49 3.80 17.04
N VAL A 347 -10.32 4.15 16.05
CA VAL A 347 -10.66 5.55 15.71
C VAL A 347 -11.25 6.28 16.90
N ASP A 348 -12.17 5.66 17.63
CA ASP A 348 -12.85 6.29 18.76
C ASP A 348 -11.94 6.50 19.98
N GLN A 349 -10.83 5.74 20.09
CA GLN A 349 -9.82 5.89 21.14
C GLN A 349 -8.78 6.96 20.82
N LEU A 350 -8.55 7.24 19.53
CA LEU A 350 -7.55 8.20 19.06
C LEU A 350 -8.10 9.63 19.00
N MET A 351 -9.42 9.78 19.04
CA MET A 351 -10.10 11.08 18.98
C MET A 351 -10.40 11.68 20.36
N THR A 352 -10.03 10.98 21.45
CA THR A 352 -10.12 11.46 22.83
C THR A 352 -8.83 12.09 23.28
#